data_c9e527e3f15809894044e1be06f2ae8d
#
_entry.id   c9e527e3f15809894044e1be06f2ae8d
#
_cell.length_a   1.000
_cell.length_b   1.000
_cell.length_c   1.000
_cell.angle_alpha   90.00
_cell.angle_beta   90.00
_cell.angle_gamma   90.00
#
_symmetry.space_group_name_H-M   'P 1'
#
loop_
_entity.id
_entity.type
_entity.pdbx_description
1 polymer ?
#
loop_
_entity_poly.entity_id
_entity_poly.type
_entity_poly.pdbx_seq_one_letter_code
_entity_poly.pdbx_strand_id
1 'polypeptide(L)'
;MDTKKRREKDRCDQVLVARGLVQTRDAAVRMILAGKVRRDGAVVDKPSRVIPVDARIEMDEDRPAFVSRGGEKLSAALDVSALALEGRVCLDVGCSTGGFTDCLLQRGAAKVYAVDVGYGQFDWRLRQDPRVVLIERTNIRYMARSAIPEPIDLVVIDVSFISLTKVLQPVLQFLQSHAHLVALIKPQFEVGKGQVGRGGVVRDEGQRARVVQQVLQCAADLGLQSNRVITSPIKGKKKGNEEILAILEYRAPFHGM
;
A
#
# COMPACT_ATOMS: atom_id res chain seq x y z
N MET A 1 -42.97 -14.60 40.35
CA MET A 1 -41.68 -14.17 40.88
C MET A 1 -40.68 -14.18 39.74
N ASP A 2 -40.44 -13.00 39.19
CA ASP A 2 -39.62 -12.82 38.01
C ASP A 2 -38.16 -12.63 38.45
N THR A 3 -37.34 -13.67 38.38
CA THR A 3 -35.93 -13.65 38.72
C THR A 3 -35.19 -12.91 37.60
N LYS A 4 -35.06 -11.57 37.71
CA LYS A 4 -34.16 -10.76 36.87
C LYS A 4 -32.76 -11.37 36.91
N LYS A 5 -32.43 -12.19 35.91
CA LYS A 5 -31.06 -12.69 35.67
C LYS A 5 -30.12 -11.48 35.61
N ARG A 6 -29.25 -11.33 36.59
CA ARG A 6 -28.26 -10.24 36.69
C ARG A 6 -27.36 -10.37 35.47
N ARG A 7 -27.48 -9.49 34.50
CA ARG A 7 -26.64 -9.51 33.29
C ARG A 7 -25.18 -9.41 33.73
N GLU A 8 -24.38 -10.33 33.26
CA GLU A 8 -22.93 -10.31 33.50
C GLU A 8 -22.33 -9.03 32.90
N LYS A 9 -21.42 -8.39 33.64
CA LYS A 9 -20.80 -7.11 33.23
C LYS A 9 -19.31 -7.24 33.33
N ASP A 10 -18.59 -6.63 32.40
CA ASP A 10 -17.14 -6.58 32.41
C ASP A 10 -16.65 -5.23 31.85
N ARG A 11 -15.36 -4.98 31.94
CA ARG A 11 -14.71 -3.80 31.38
C ARG A 11 -14.88 -3.78 29.86
N CYS A 12 -15.11 -2.60 29.30
CA CYS A 12 -15.33 -2.45 27.86
C CYS A 12 -14.13 -2.97 27.04
N ASP A 13 -12.89 -2.68 27.46
CA ASP A 13 -11.68 -3.18 26.78
C ASP A 13 -11.62 -4.73 26.76
N GLN A 14 -12.09 -5.41 27.80
CA GLN A 14 -12.15 -6.87 27.88
C GLN A 14 -13.31 -7.44 27.04
N VAL A 15 -14.49 -6.81 27.12
CA VAL A 15 -15.67 -7.23 26.32
C VAL A 15 -15.35 -7.17 24.82
N LEU A 16 -14.66 -6.14 24.34
CA LEU A 16 -14.27 -6.02 22.92
C LEU A 16 -13.38 -7.18 22.47
N VAL A 17 -12.41 -7.57 23.28
CA VAL A 17 -11.52 -8.70 22.97
C VAL A 17 -12.25 -10.03 23.06
N ALA A 18 -13.00 -10.25 24.13
CA ALA A 18 -13.74 -11.51 24.35
C ALA A 18 -14.77 -11.79 23.24
N ARG A 19 -15.36 -10.73 22.65
CA ARG A 19 -16.29 -10.84 21.52
C ARG A 19 -15.62 -10.87 20.15
N GLY A 20 -14.27 -10.86 20.09
CA GLY A 20 -13.54 -10.86 18.82
C GLY A 20 -13.68 -9.57 17.99
N LEU A 21 -14.19 -8.49 18.59
CA LEU A 21 -14.34 -7.20 17.92
C LEU A 21 -12.99 -6.51 17.69
N VAL A 22 -11.99 -6.84 18.52
CA VAL A 22 -10.58 -6.46 18.34
C VAL A 22 -9.68 -7.63 18.73
N GLN A 23 -8.45 -7.66 18.21
CA GLN A 23 -7.52 -8.77 18.43
C GLN A 23 -6.78 -8.69 19.78
N THR A 24 -6.53 -7.46 20.26
CA THR A 24 -5.75 -7.25 21.49
C THR A 24 -6.36 -6.18 22.37
N ARG A 25 -6.07 -6.26 23.68
CA ARG A 25 -6.51 -5.26 24.65
C ARG A 25 -5.97 -3.86 24.34
N ASP A 26 -4.73 -3.76 23.88
CA ASP A 26 -4.14 -2.47 23.47
C ASP A 26 -4.88 -1.85 22.28
N ALA A 27 -5.34 -2.67 21.33
CA ALA A 27 -6.20 -2.22 20.22
C ALA A 27 -7.54 -1.70 20.76
N ALA A 28 -8.18 -2.41 21.70
CA ALA A 28 -9.41 -1.98 22.34
C ALA A 28 -9.24 -0.62 23.04
N VAL A 29 -8.17 -0.48 23.83
CA VAL A 29 -7.86 0.78 24.54
C VAL A 29 -7.69 1.94 23.57
N ARG A 30 -6.93 1.77 22.49
CA ARG A 30 -6.73 2.81 21.47
C ARG A 30 -8.04 3.22 20.82
N MET A 31 -8.91 2.27 20.46
CA MET A 31 -10.20 2.56 19.81
C MET A 31 -11.15 3.31 20.75
N ILE A 32 -11.21 2.90 22.01
CA ILE A 32 -12.05 3.58 23.02
C ILE A 32 -11.57 5.01 23.23
N LEU A 33 -10.26 5.22 23.43
CA LEU A 33 -9.69 6.55 23.63
C LEU A 33 -9.79 7.45 22.39
N ALA A 34 -9.89 6.86 21.20
CA ALA A 34 -10.16 7.59 19.95
C ALA A 34 -11.65 7.92 19.75
N GLY A 35 -12.54 7.58 20.70
CA GLY A 35 -13.98 7.84 20.60
C GLY A 35 -14.72 6.97 19.58
N LYS A 36 -14.11 5.86 19.11
CA LYS A 36 -14.60 4.99 18.03
C LYS A 36 -15.47 3.84 18.53
N VAL A 37 -15.76 3.76 19.81
CA VAL A 37 -16.60 2.71 20.41
C VAL A 37 -17.86 3.37 20.98
N ARG A 38 -19.01 2.92 20.52
CA ARG A 38 -20.31 3.34 21.02
C ARG A 38 -21.04 2.16 21.66
N ARG A 39 -21.73 2.44 22.75
CA ARG A 39 -22.68 1.52 23.35
C ARG A 39 -24.07 2.14 23.32
N ASP A 40 -25.01 1.49 22.69
CA ASP A 40 -26.38 1.99 22.53
C ASP A 40 -26.41 3.44 21.96
N GLY A 41 -25.54 3.75 20.99
CA GLY A 41 -25.36 5.06 20.36
C GLY A 41 -24.48 6.06 21.14
N ALA A 42 -24.18 5.80 22.42
CA ALA A 42 -23.35 6.71 23.25
C ALA A 42 -21.86 6.31 23.18
N VAL A 43 -20.98 7.31 23.02
CA VAL A 43 -19.53 7.07 23.00
C VAL A 43 -19.05 6.53 24.34
N VAL A 44 -18.22 5.49 24.30
CA VAL A 44 -17.48 4.98 25.45
C VAL A 44 -16.12 5.66 25.49
N ASP A 45 -15.88 6.47 26.52
CA ASP A 45 -14.70 7.32 26.67
C ASP A 45 -13.58 6.71 27.54
N LYS A 46 -13.89 5.64 28.28
CA LYS A 46 -12.95 4.99 29.22
C LYS A 46 -12.87 3.49 28.99
N PRO A 47 -11.64 2.91 28.76
CA PRO A 47 -11.46 1.47 28.60
C PRO A 47 -11.97 0.64 29.78
N SER A 48 -11.86 1.19 31.00
CA SER A 48 -12.31 0.55 32.24
C SER A 48 -13.82 0.65 32.49
N ARG A 49 -14.58 1.29 31.59
CA ARG A 49 -16.04 1.41 31.77
C ARG A 49 -16.68 0.02 31.79
N VAL A 50 -17.41 -0.27 32.86
CA VAL A 50 -18.10 -1.54 33.01
C VAL A 50 -19.39 -1.53 32.19
N ILE A 51 -19.54 -2.50 31.30
CA ILE A 51 -20.69 -2.66 30.40
C ILE A 51 -21.22 -4.10 30.48
N PRO A 52 -22.50 -4.35 30.17
CA PRO A 52 -22.99 -5.71 30.01
C PRO A 52 -22.21 -6.42 28.89
N VAL A 53 -21.89 -7.72 29.10
CA VAL A 53 -21.16 -8.50 28.10
C VAL A 53 -21.94 -8.70 26.80
N ASP A 54 -23.28 -8.59 26.88
CA ASP A 54 -24.24 -8.65 25.77
C ASP A 54 -24.64 -7.27 25.22
N ALA A 55 -24.00 -6.18 25.68
CA ALA A 55 -24.33 -4.82 25.24
C ALA A 55 -24.25 -4.67 23.70
N ARG A 56 -25.15 -3.87 23.13
CA ARG A 56 -25.02 -3.47 21.72
C ARG A 56 -23.84 -2.53 21.60
N ILE A 57 -22.79 -3.02 20.96
CA ILE A 57 -21.58 -2.24 20.67
C ILE A 57 -21.56 -1.93 19.19
N GLU A 58 -21.41 -0.66 18.90
CA GLU A 58 -21.15 -0.12 17.57
C GLU A 58 -19.72 0.39 17.58
N MET A 59 -18.95 -0.03 16.60
CA MET A 59 -17.59 0.44 16.40
C MET A 59 -17.58 1.30 15.15
N ASP A 60 -17.10 2.55 15.28
CA ASP A 60 -16.78 3.36 14.11
C ASP A 60 -15.55 2.69 13.48
N GLU A 61 -15.81 1.79 12.57
CA GLU A 61 -14.80 1.07 11.83
C GLU A 61 -14.14 1.99 10.82
N ASP A 62 -13.19 2.81 11.26
CA ASP A 62 -12.06 3.11 10.38
C ASP A 62 -11.20 1.85 10.30
N ARG A 63 -11.73 0.77 9.74
CA ARG A 63 -10.82 -0.22 9.18
C ARG A 63 -10.06 0.53 8.10
N PRO A 64 -8.73 0.64 8.19
CA PRO A 64 -8.00 1.22 7.09
C PRO A 64 -8.44 0.47 5.84
N ALA A 65 -8.80 1.19 4.78
CA ALA A 65 -9.31 0.61 3.53
C ALA A 65 -8.37 -0.49 3.00
N PHE A 66 -7.08 -0.41 3.38
CA PHE A 66 -6.03 -1.32 2.98
C PHE A 66 -5.16 -1.73 4.18
N VAL A 67 -4.44 -2.84 4.09
CA VAL A 67 -3.52 -3.34 5.12
C VAL A 67 -2.42 -2.33 5.52
N SER A 68 -2.17 -1.33 4.69
CA SER A 68 -1.30 -0.19 5.00
C SER A 68 -1.68 1.05 4.21
N ARG A 69 -1.18 2.22 4.64
CA ARG A 69 -1.36 3.51 3.94
C ARG A 69 -0.86 3.52 2.49
N GLY A 70 -0.02 2.55 2.11
CA GLY A 70 0.41 2.37 0.72
C GLY A 70 -0.78 2.22 -0.22
N GLY A 71 -1.78 1.42 0.16
CA GLY A 71 -2.98 1.19 -0.66
C GLY A 71 -3.73 2.46 -1.04
N GLU A 72 -3.82 3.44 -0.12
CA GLU A 72 -4.46 4.73 -0.41
C GLU A 72 -3.71 5.54 -1.49
N LYS A 73 -2.36 5.44 -1.52
CA LYS A 73 -1.55 6.09 -2.56
C LYS A 73 -1.83 5.51 -3.93
N LEU A 74 -1.79 4.17 -4.02
CA LEU A 74 -2.07 3.48 -5.27
C LEU A 74 -3.51 3.71 -5.72
N SER A 75 -4.48 3.65 -4.79
CA SER A 75 -5.88 3.91 -5.08
C SER A 75 -6.07 5.26 -5.77
N ALA A 76 -5.45 6.33 -5.26
CA ALA A 76 -5.52 7.66 -5.87
C ALA A 76 -4.95 7.69 -7.29
N ALA A 77 -3.85 6.98 -7.57
CA ALA A 77 -3.29 6.90 -8.92
C ALA A 77 -4.21 6.13 -9.88
N LEU A 78 -4.81 5.04 -9.40
CA LEU A 78 -5.73 4.25 -10.21
C LEU A 78 -7.04 5.00 -10.51
N ASP A 79 -7.55 5.78 -9.55
CA ASP A 79 -8.76 6.61 -9.74
C ASP A 79 -8.59 7.64 -10.87
N VAL A 80 -7.42 8.29 -10.93
CA VAL A 80 -7.15 9.29 -11.96
C VAL A 80 -6.73 8.70 -13.30
N SER A 81 -6.20 7.47 -13.32
CA SER A 81 -5.76 6.79 -14.53
C SER A 81 -6.88 6.08 -15.29
N ALA A 82 -8.01 5.82 -14.61
CA ALA A 82 -9.11 5.02 -15.11
C ALA A 82 -8.68 3.62 -15.63
N LEU A 83 -7.59 3.06 -15.09
CA LEU A 83 -7.11 1.73 -15.44
C LEU A 83 -8.04 0.67 -14.86
N ALA A 84 -8.66 -0.12 -15.73
CA ALA A 84 -9.41 -1.30 -15.33
C ALA A 84 -8.45 -2.42 -14.94
N LEU A 85 -8.61 -2.97 -13.73
CA LEU A 85 -7.74 -4.03 -13.18
C LEU A 85 -8.39 -5.41 -13.21
N GLU A 86 -9.67 -5.48 -13.56
CA GLU A 86 -10.39 -6.76 -13.62
C GLU A 86 -9.67 -7.76 -14.53
N GLY A 87 -9.35 -8.92 -13.98
CA GLY A 87 -8.69 -9.98 -14.73
C GLY A 87 -7.20 -9.77 -15.03
N ARG A 88 -6.58 -8.66 -14.60
CA ARG A 88 -5.17 -8.33 -14.87
C ARG A 88 -4.19 -9.12 -14.00
N VAL A 89 -3.02 -9.40 -14.58
CA VAL A 89 -1.85 -9.93 -13.85
C VAL A 89 -0.93 -8.76 -13.50
N CYS A 90 -0.67 -8.59 -12.21
CA CYS A 90 0.06 -7.45 -11.67
C CYS A 90 1.38 -7.86 -11.01
N LEU A 91 2.35 -6.94 -10.98
CA LEU A 91 3.60 -7.07 -10.26
C LEU A 91 3.74 -5.90 -9.27
N ASP A 92 3.85 -6.21 -7.97
CA ASP A 92 4.08 -5.24 -6.89
C ASP A 92 5.56 -5.32 -6.46
N VAL A 93 6.33 -4.29 -6.78
CA VAL A 93 7.77 -4.19 -6.50
C VAL A 93 8.01 -3.34 -5.27
N GLY A 94 8.51 -3.97 -4.20
CA GLY A 94 8.64 -3.36 -2.87
C GLY A 94 7.35 -3.49 -2.07
N CYS A 95 6.74 -4.68 -2.07
CA CYS A 95 5.41 -4.92 -1.51
C CYS A 95 5.32 -4.67 0.01
N SER A 96 6.42 -4.77 0.76
CA SER A 96 6.48 -4.50 2.20
C SER A 96 5.35 -5.22 2.96
N THR A 97 4.41 -4.49 3.55
CA THR A 97 3.25 -5.04 4.25
C THR A 97 2.10 -5.45 3.32
N GLY A 98 2.18 -5.17 2.03
CA GLY A 98 1.17 -5.55 1.04
C GLY A 98 0.11 -4.50 0.74
N GLY A 99 0.34 -3.23 1.06
CA GLY A 99 -0.67 -2.18 0.83
C GLY A 99 -1.04 -1.98 -0.63
N PHE A 100 -0.06 -2.03 -1.54
CA PHE A 100 -0.31 -1.95 -2.98
C PHE A 100 -0.97 -3.25 -3.47
N THR A 101 -0.47 -4.41 -3.06
CA THR A 101 -1.08 -5.71 -3.35
C THR A 101 -2.55 -5.76 -2.96
N ASP A 102 -2.91 -5.33 -1.75
CA ASP A 102 -4.28 -5.28 -1.26
C ASP A 102 -5.17 -4.38 -2.14
N CYS A 103 -4.67 -3.21 -2.52
CA CYS A 103 -5.37 -2.30 -3.42
C CYS A 103 -5.63 -2.94 -4.80
N LEU A 104 -4.64 -3.63 -5.37
CA LEU A 104 -4.78 -4.33 -6.65
C LEU A 104 -5.85 -5.44 -6.58
N LEU A 105 -5.82 -6.24 -5.52
CA LEU A 105 -6.79 -7.34 -5.31
C LEU A 105 -8.21 -6.85 -5.10
N GLN A 106 -8.39 -5.77 -4.32
CA GLN A 106 -9.71 -5.15 -4.12
C GLN A 106 -10.29 -4.55 -5.41
N ARG A 107 -9.43 -4.19 -6.36
CA ARG A 107 -9.83 -3.67 -7.68
C ARG A 107 -9.94 -4.74 -8.77
N GLY A 108 -9.93 -6.02 -8.39
CA GLY A 108 -10.23 -7.13 -9.30
C GLY A 108 -9.01 -7.72 -10.03
N ALA A 109 -7.77 -7.45 -9.60
CA ALA A 109 -6.60 -8.13 -10.16
C ALA A 109 -6.75 -9.66 -10.03
N ALA A 110 -6.53 -10.38 -11.12
CA ALA A 110 -6.62 -11.85 -11.15
C ALA A 110 -5.43 -12.49 -10.45
N LYS A 111 -4.26 -11.86 -10.52
CA LYS A 111 -3.04 -12.34 -9.86
C LYS A 111 -2.10 -11.19 -9.56
N VAL A 112 -1.40 -11.26 -8.42
CA VAL A 112 -0.37 -10.30 -8.01
C VAL A 112 0.89 -11.04 -7.61
N TYR A 113 1.97 -10.79 -8.34
CA TYR A 113 3.32 -11.15 -7.92
C TYR A 113 3.85 -10.05 -7.00
N ALA A 114 4.04 -10.35 -5.72
CA ALA A 114 4.51 -9.40 -4.72
C ALA A 114 5.98 -9.68 -4.38
N VAL A 115 6.87 -8.77 -4.78
CA VAL A 115 8.33 -8.93 -4.67
C VAL A 115 8.90 -7.96 -3.64
N ASP A 116 9.71 -8.45 -2.70
CA ASP A 116 10.41 -7.62 -1.73
C ASP A 116 11.79 -8.18 -1.37
N VAL A 117 12.74 -7.30 -1.06
CA VAL A 117 14.05 -7.67 -0.50
C VAL A 117 13.96 -8.08 0.97
N GLY A 118 12.93 -7.61 1.66
CA GLY A 118 12.60 -7.93 3.05
C GLY A 118 12.01 -9.32 3.21
N TYR A 119 11.71 -9.67 4.46
CA TYR A 119 11.12 -10.95 4.83
C TYR A 119 10.21 -10.79 6.05
N GLY A 120 9.07 -11.51 6.03
CA GLY A 120 8.18 -11.65 7.19
C GLY A 120 7.36 -10.39 7.53
N GLN A 121 7.33 -9.37 6.65
CA GLN A 121 6.57 -8.13 6.87
C GLN A 121 5.19 -8.16 6.21
N PHE A 122 5.01 -9.01 5.21
CA PHE A 122 3.79 -9.08 4.40
C PHE A 122 2.60 -9.57 5.23
N ASP A 123 1.45 -8.92 5.10
CA ASP A 123 0.24 -9.25 5.86
C ASP A 123 -0.16 -10.71 5.64
N TRP A 124 -0.46 -11.41 6.74
CA TRP A 124 -0.75 -12.84 6.73
C TRP A 124 -2.02 -13.18 5.93
N ARG A 125 -3.01 -12.30 5.88
CA ARG A 125 -4.25 -12.51 5.12
C ARG A 125 -3.98 -12.49 3.62
N LEU A 126 -3.14 -11.55 3.17
CA LEU A 126 -2.74 -11.48 1.76
C LEU A 126 -1.83 -12.64 1.37
N ARG A 127 -1.01 -13.14 2.31
CA ARG A 127 -0.17 -14.33 2.08
C ARG A 127 -1.00 -15.59 1.84
N GLN A 128 -2.24 -15.64 2.34
CA GLN A 128 -3.15 -16.77 2.16
C GLN A 128 -4.09 -16.60 0.94
N ASP A 129 -4.12 -15.44 0.31
CA ASP A 129 -4.95 -15.21 -0.88
C ASP A 129 -4.36 -15.99 -2.07
N PRO A 130 -5.12 -16.91 -2.70
CA PRO A 130 -4.62 -17.73 -3.80
C PRO A 130 -4.20 -16.94 -5.05
N ARG A 131 -4.60 -15.68 -5.14
CA ARG A 131 -4.20 -14.77 -6.22
C ARG A 131 -2.82 -14.15 -6.00
N VAL A 132 -2.23 -14.30 -4.81
CA VAL A 132 -0.94 -13.70 -4.45
C VAL A 132 0.19 -14.71 -4.57
N VAL A 133 1.21 -14.35 -5.32
CA VAL A 133 2.49 -15.06 -5.37
C VAL A 133 3.54 -14.19 -4.70
N LEU A 134 3.85 -14.50 -3.44
CA LEU A 134 4.81 -13.72 -2.65
C LEU A 134 6.24 -14.22 -2.86
N ILE A 135 7.14 -13.30 -3.23
CA ILE A 135 8.56 -13.57 -3.53
C ILE A 135 9.40 -12.65 -2.64
N GLU A 136 9.67 -13.09 -1.41
CA GLU A 136 10.50 -12.37 -0.43
C GLU A 136 12.00 -12.63 -0.65
N ARG A 137 12.87 -11.83 0.03
CA ARG A 137 14.34 -11.90 -0.04
C ARG A 137 14.87 -11.79 -1.47
N THR A 138 14.14 -11.12 -2.35
CA THR A 138 14.44 -11.04 -3.77
C THR A 138 14.59 -9.59 -4.22
N ASN A 139 15.74 -9.31 -4.84
CA ASN A 139 15.97 -8.01 -5.44
C ASN A 139 15.56 -8.06 -6.92
N ILE A 140 14.53 -7.30 -7.26
CA ILE A 140 13.98 -7.23 -8.62
C ILE A 140 15.04 -6.97 -9.70
N ARG A 141 16.13 -6.26 -9.36
CA ARG A 141 17.21 -5.96 -10.32
C ARG A 141 17.96 -7.18 -10.84
N TYR A 142 17.93 -8.26 -10.09
CA TYR A 142 18.66 -9.51 -10.39
C TYR A 142 17.72 -10.70 -10.57
N MET A 143 16.42 -10.44 -10.58
CA MET A 143 15.40 -11.47 -10.69
C MET A 143 15.35 -12.01 -12.12
N ALA A 144 15.43 -13.34 -12.25
CA ALA A 144 15.34 -13.97 -13.55
C ALA A 144 13.93 -13.87 -14.15
N ARG A 145 13.82 -13.71 -15.47
CA ARG A 145 12.53 -13.67 -16.18
C ARG A 145 11.66 -14.90 -15.87
N SER A 146 12.26 -16.06 -15.70
CA SER A 146 11.57 -17.32 -15.40
C SER A 146 10.86 -17.34 -14.03
N ALA A 147 11.19 -16.43 -13.13
CA ALA A 147 10.53 -16.34 -11.82
C ALA A 147 9.07 -15.86 -11.91
N ILE A 148 8.71 -15.17 -12.99
CA ILE A 148 7.34 -14.74 -13.30
C ILE A 148 7.01 -15.26 -14.71
N PRO A 149 6.34 -16.41 -14.84
CA PRO A 149 6.11 -17.04 -16.15
C PRO A 149 5.11 -16.28 -17.03
N GLU A 150 4.11 -15.62 -16.39
CA GLU A 150 3.09 -14.88 -17.12
C GLU A 150 3.56 -13.46 -17.51
N PRO A 151 3.06 -12.89 -18.60
CA PRO A 151 3.27 -11.49 -18.93
C PRO A 151 2.48 -10.58 -17.95
N ILE A 152 3.07 -9.46 -17.59
CA ILE A 152 2.51 -8.51 -16.62
C ILE A 152 1.78 -7.37 -17.33
N ASP A 153 0.54 -7.12 -16.92
CA ASP A 153 -0.32 -6.03 -17.41
C ASP A 153 -0.03 -4.70 -16.71
N LEU A 154 0.23 -4.76 -15.41
CA LEU A 154 0.50 -3.59 -14.58
C LEU A 154 1.63 -3.87 -13.58
N VAL A 155 2.63 -3.02 -13.58
CA VAL A 155 3.65 -2.98 -12.51
C VAL A 155 3.37 -1.81 -11.60
N VAL A 156 3.38 -2.04 -10.29
CA VAL A 156 3.38 -0.98 -9.28
C VAL A 156 4.69 -1.02 -8.50
N ILE A 157 5.27 0.16 -8.22
CA ILE A 157 6.63 0.25 -7.64
C ILE A 157 6.61 1.21 -6.45
N ASP A 158 6.87 0.69 -5.25
CA ASP A 158 7.05 1.45 -4.00
C ASP A 158 8.35 1.04 -3.28
N VAL A 159 9.50 1.29 -3.90
CA VAL A 159 10.81 0.96 -3.34
C VAL A 159 11.36 2.07 -2.46
N SER A 160 12.25 1.70 -1.51
CA SER A 160 12.94 2.63 -0.61
C SER A 160 14.44 2.39 -0.65
N PHE A 161 15.23 3.46 -0.38
CA PHE A 161 16.70 3.43 -0.31
C PHE A 161 17.40 3.10 -1.64
N ILE A 162 16.70 3.23 -2.73
CA ILE A 162 17.20 3.05 -4.09
C ILE A 162 16.48 4.01 -5.02
N SER A 163 17.17 4.51 -6.05
CA SER A 163 16.56 5.30 -7.12
C SER A 163 15.71 4.42 -8.04
N LEU A 164 14.55 4.91 -8.45
CA LEU A 164 13.68 4.28 -9.45
C LEU A 164 14.40 4.02 -10.77
N THR A 165 15.34 4.89 -11.17
CA THR A 165 16.11 4.72 -12.42
C THR A 165 16.85 3.37 -12.48
N LYS A 166 17.18 2.79 -11.32
CA LYS A 166 17.83 1.46 -11.23
C LYS A 166 16.83 0.30 -11.22
N VAL A 167 15.54 0.58 -11.11
CA VAL A 167 14.47 -0.43 -10.99
C VAL A 167 13.64 -0.51 -12.26
N LEU A 168 13.46 0.61 -12.99
CA LEU A 168 12.63 0.67 -14.19
C LEU A 168 13.08 -0.34 -15.26
N GLN A 169 14.37 -0.34 -15.63
CA GLN A 169 14.87 -1.24 -16.68
C GLN A 169 14.69 -2.74 -16.32
N PRO A 170 15.05 -3.23 -15.12
CA PRO A 170 14.85 -4.63 -14.75
C PRO A 170 13.41 -5.12 -14.82
N VAL A 171 12.41 -4.27 -14.59
CA VAL A 171 11.01 -4.69 -14.63
C VAL A 171 10.46 -4.86 -16.04
N LEU A 172 11.06 -4.22 -17.06
CA LEU A 172 10.58 -4.28 -18.44
C LEU A 172 10.53 -5.71 -18.99
N GLN A 173 11.42 -6.57 -18.56
CA GLN A 173 11.46 -7.97 -19.03
C GLN A 173 10.20 -8.76 -18.68
N PHE A 174 9.40 -8.30 -17.71
CA PHE A 174 8.18 -8.99 -17.29
C PHE A 174 6.93 -8.46 -18.00
N LEU A 175 7.02 -7.31 -18.65
CA LEU A 175 5.86 -6.66 -19.26
C LEU A 175 5.37 -7.38 -20.51
N GLN A 176 4.06 -7.36 -20.69
CA GLN A 176 3.47 -7.64 -22.00
C GLN A 176 3.71 -6.48 -22.98
N SER A 177 3.35 -6.67 -24.26
CA SER A 177 3.58 -5.69 -25.34
C SER A 177 2.87 -4.34 -25.12
N HIS A 178 1.79 -4.32 -24.36
CA HIS A 178 1.07 -3.13 -23.92
C HIS A 178 0.76 -3.23 -22.45
N ALA A 179 1.52 -2.53 -21.63
CA ALA A 179 1.43 -2.60 -20.18
C ALA A 179 1.48 -1.20 -19.54
N HIS A 180 1.14 -1.14 -18.27
CA HIS A 180 1.19 0.10 -17.50
C HIS A 180 2.13 -0.03 -16.31
N LEU A 181 2.66 1.10 -15.85
CA LEU A 181 3.42 1.18 -14.60
C LEU A 181 2.88 2.33 -13.75
N VAL A 182 2.78 2.10 -12.44
CA VAL A 182 2.56 3.16 -11.44
C VAL A 182 3.76 3.16 -10.51
N ALA A 183 4.59 4.19 -10.61
CA ALA A 183 5.83 4.28 -9.83
C ALA A 183 5.76 5.42 -8.81
N LEU A 184 6.06 5.12 -7.54
CA LEU A 184 6.12 6.10 -6.47
C LEU A 184 7.52 6.72 -6.43
N ILE A 185 7.65 7.95 -6.93
CA ILE A 185 8.89 8.74 -6.88
C ILE A 185 9.03 9.32 -5.48
N LYS A 186 10.13 9.02 -4.82
CA LYS A 186 10.48 9.51 -3.49
C LYS A 186 11.70 10.42 -3.59
N PRO A 187 11.55 11.75 -3.61
CA PRO A 187 12.64 12.66 -3.86
C PRO A 187 13.87 12.42 -2.99
N GLN A 188 13.69 12.00 -1.74
CA GLN A 188 14.77 11.70 -0.82
C GLN A 188 15.67 10.51 -1.23
N PHE A 189 15.23 9.67 -2.14
CA PHE A 189 16.02 8.55 -2.69
C PHE A 189 16.52 8.80 -4.11
N GLU A 190 16.08 9.91 -4.72
CA GLU A 190 16.48 10.32 -6.07
C GLU A 190 17.58 11.41 -6.06
N VAL A 191 17.59 12.27 -5.03
CA VAL A 191 18.66 13.27 -4.88
C VAL A 191 20.00 12.63 -4.57
N GLY A 192 21.09 13.21 -5.04
CA GLY A 192 22.45 12.75 -4.77
C GLY A 192 22.80 12.76 -3.27
N LYS A 193 23.85 12.00 -2.92
CA LYS A 193 24.39 12.00 -1.54
C LYS A 193 24.71 13.42 -1.10
N GLY A 194 24.27 13.78 0.13
CA GLY A 194 24.48 15.11 0.71
C GLY A 194 23.45 16.18 0.32
N GLN A 195 22.53 15.88 -0.60
CA GLN A 195 21.47 16.82 -1.00
C GLN A 195 20.15 16.65 -0.25
N VAL A 196 20.08 15.67 0.63
CA VAL A 196 18.93 15.44 1.50
C VAL A 196 19.06 16.34 2.72
N GLY A 197 18.08 17.20 2.98
CA GLY A 197 18.09 18.13 4.10
C GLY A 197 18.01 17.43 5.47
N ARG A 198 18.18 18.24 6.53
CA ARG A 198 18.12 17.77 7.92
C ARG A 198 16.83 16.97 8.18
N GLY A 199 16.98 15.77 8.73
CA GLY A 199 15.86 14.85 8.99
C GLY A 199 15.41 14.01 7.79
N GLY A 200 16.15 14.00 6.68
CA GLY A 200 15.85 13.17 5.52
C GLY A 200 14.74 13.75 4.62
N VAL A 201 14.54 15.08 4.66
CA VAL A 201 13.47 15.75 3.91
C VAL A 201 14.06 16.66 2.82
N VAL A 202 13.56 16.50 1.60
CA VAL A 202 13.82 17.39 0.46
C VAL A 202 12.76 18.49 0.45
N ARG A 203 13.13 19.69 0.92
CA ARG A 203 12.21 20.84 1.06
C ARG A 203 12.20 21.74 -0.16
N ASP A 204 13.29 21.79 -0.88
CA ASP A 204 13.44 22.63 -2.07
C ASP A 204 12.54 22.09 -3.19
N GLU A 205 11.59 22.91 -3.65
CA GLU A 205 10.64 22.55 -4.67
C GLU A 205 11.30 22.39 -6.05
N GLY A 206 12.26 23.23 -6.36
CA GLY A 206 13.04 23.13 -7.60
C GLY A 206 13.86 21.84 -7.65
N GLN A 207 14.40 21.39 -6.50
CA GLN A 207 15.12 20.14 -6.41
C GLN A 207 14.14 18.95 -6.59
N ARG A 208 12.94 19.00 -5.98
CA ARG A 208 11.91 17.97 -6.19
C ARG A 208 11.51 17.87 -7.64
N ALA A 209 11.24 19.02 -8.30
CA ALA A 209 10.88 19.05 -9.72
C ALA A 209 11.99 18.44 -10.60
N ARG A 210 13.26 18.77 -10.34
CA ARG A 210 14.41 18.22 -11.09
C ARG A 210 14.48 16.71 -11.00
N VAL A 211 14.35 16.12 -9.81
CA VAL A 211 14.44 14.65 -9.67
C VAL A 211 13.24 13.93 -10.29
N VAL A 212 12.06 14.53 -10.26
CA VAL A 212 10.90 13.99 -10.98
C VAL A 212 11.19 13.97 -12.48
N GLN A 213 11.70 15.06 -13.05
CA GLN A 213 12.07 15.11 -14.46
C GLN A 213 13.15 14.10 -14.83
N GLN A 214 14.16 13.91 -13.97
CA GLN A 214 15.20 12.89 -14.18
C GLN A 214 14.63 11.47 -14.25
N VAL A 215 13.69 11.13 -13.36
CA VAL A 215 13.03 9.81 -13.37
C VAL A 215 12.16 9.65 -14.62
N LEU A 216 11.40 10.68 -15.00
CA LEU A 216 10.55 10.64 -16.18
C LEU A 216 11.37 10.57 -17.48
N GLN A 217 12.51 11.26 -17.54
CA GLN A 217 13.42 11.15 -18.70
C GLN A 217 14.00 9.74 -18.80
N CYS A 218 14.47 9.16 -17.69
CA CYS A 218 14.93 7.78 -17.66
C CYS A 218 13.85 6.79 -18.11
N ALA A 219 12.59 7.03 -17.70
CA ALA A 219 11.45 6.22 -18.16
C ALA A 219 11.24 6.36 -19.67
N ALA A 220 11.29 7.60 -20.21
CA ALA A 220 11.14 7.86 -21.64
C ALA A 220 12.24 7.19 -22.48
N ASP A 221 13.50 7.23 -22.01
CA ASP A 221 14.65 6.58 -22.65
C ASP A 221 14.48 5.05 -22.71
N LEU A 222 13.66 4.48 -21.82
CA LEU A 222 13.30 3.06 -21.77
C LEU A 222 12.01 2.73 -22.54
N GLY A 223 11.41 3.69 -23.25
CA GLY A 223 10.18 3.50 -24.01
C GLY A 223 8.90 3.57 -23.18
N LEU A 224 8.99 4.07 -21.93
CA LEU A 224 7.85 4.30 -21.05
C LEU A 224 7.35 5.74 -21.23
N GLN A 225 6.14 5.91 -21.74
CA GLN A 225 5.52 7.22 -21.90
C GLN A 225 4.79 7.65 -20.64
N SER A 226 5.03 8.87 -20.17
CA SER A 226 4.34 9.42 -19.02
C SER A 226 2.96 9.94 -19.42
N ASN A 227 1.90 9.27 -18.93
CA ASN A 227 0.52 9.69 -19.17
C ASN A 227 0.05 10.72 -18.13
N ARG A 228 0.49 10.58 -16.90
CA ARG A 228 0.11 11.48 -15.80
C ARG A 228 1.10 11.41 -14.64
N VAL A 229 1.23 12.53 -13.95
CA VAL A 229 1.99 12.65 -12.70
C VAL A 229 1.09 13.33 -11.68
N ILE A 230 0.98 12.76 -10.48
CA ILE A 230 0.18 13.32 -9.38
C ILE A 230 0.97 13.34 -8.09
N THR A 231 0.69 14.30 -7.24
CA THR A 231 1.19 14.28 -5.84
C THR A 231 0.42 13.22 -5.06
N SER A 232 1.14 12.41 -4.30
CA SER A 232 0.52 11.43 -3.40
C SER A 232 -0.38 12.13 -2.39
N PRO A 233 -1.62 11.62 -2.14
CA PRO A 233 -2.51 12.20 -1.14
C PRO A 233 -1.96 12.06 0.28
N ILE A 234 -0.99 11.16 0.48
CA ILE A 234 -0.39 10.87 1.77
C ILE A 234 1.11 11.13 1.71
N LYS A 235 1.59 11.92 2.68
CA LYS A 235 3.02 12.17 2.85
C LYS A 235 3.76 10.93 3.37
N GLY A 236 5.03 10.80 2.99
CA GLY A 236 5.90 9.72 3.43
C GLY A 236 5.99 9.58 4.95
N LYS A 237 6.39 8.40 5.45
CA LYS A 237 6.43 8.06 6.89
C LYS A 237 7.27 9.00 7.74
N LYS A 238 8.34 9.59 7.21
CA LYS A 238 9.20 10.55 7.91
C LYS A 238 8.82 11.97 7.53
N LYS A 239 8.06 12.64 8.42
CA LYS A 239 7.82 14.09 8.53
C LYS A 239 7.88 14.90 7.21
N GLY A 240 7.05 14.56 6.23
CA GLY A 240 6.69 15.57 5.26
C GLY A 240 7.38 15.53 3.90
N ASN A 241 8.07 14.43 3.52
CA ASN A 241 8.42 14.27 2.12
C ASN A 241 7.15 14.13 1.29
N GLU A 242 6.97 15.02 0.32
CA GLU A 242 5.99 14.82 -0.74
C GLU A 242 6.52 13.73 -1.64
N GLU A 243 5.65 12.76 -1.89
CA GLU A 243 5.91 11.66 -2.81
C GLU A 243 5.04 11.85 -4.05
N ILE A 244 5.53 11.44 -5.18
CA ILE A 244 4.90 11.68 -6.47
C ILE A 244 4.63 10.33 -7.14
N LEU A 245 3.43 10.15 -7.69
CA LEU A 245 3.05 8.98 -8.46
C LEU A 245 3.13 9.30 -9.94
N ALA A 246 3.99 8.59 -10.66
CA ALA A 246 4.08 8.63 -12.11
C ALA A 246 3.28 7.46 -12.70
N ILE A 247 2.36 7.75 -13.60
CA ILE A 247 1.56 6.76 -14.33
C ILE A 247 2.13 6.71 -15.75
N LEU A 248 2.69 5.56 -16.08
CA LEU A 248 3.45 5.35 -17.31
C LEU A 248 2.79 4.25 -18.15
N GLU A 249 2.91 4.36 -19.44
CA GLU A 249 2.47 3.36 -20.42
C GLU A 249 3.69 2.81 -21.18
N TYR A 250 3.74 1.50 -21.29
CA TYR A 250 4.73 0.78 -22.10
C TYR A 250 4.08 0.24 -23.36
N ARG A 251 4.70 0.50 -24.49
CA ARG A 251 4.37 -0.16 -25.76
C ARG A 251 5.65 -0.74 -26.33
N ALA A 252 5.67 -2.05 -26.47
CA ALA A 252 6.80 -2.69 -27.12
C ALA A 252 7.04 -2.12 -28.52
N PRO A 253 8.29 -1.86 -28.92
CA PRO A 253 8.59 -1.48 -30.29
C PRO A 253 8.02 -2.53 -31.24
N PHE A 254 7.33 -2.07 -32.29
CA PHE A 254 6.82 -2.95 -33.33
C PHE A 254 8.03 -3.54 -34.06
N HIS A 255 8.39 -4.78 -33.75
CA HIS A 255 9.33 -5.54 -34.56
C HIS A 255 8.49 -6.05 -35.74
N GLY A 256 8.41 -5.26 -36.80
CA GLY A 256 7.87 -5.72 -38.07
C GLY A 256 8.67 -6.94 -38.53
N MET A 257 7.96 -8.06 -38.74
CA MET A 257 8.49 -9.22 -39.43
C MET A 257 8.78 -8.87 -40.87
#